data_c7594886be35c8f623ec6ddffc2ae0cc
#
_entry.id   c7594886be35c8f623ec6ddffc2ae0cc
#
_cell.length_a   1.000
_cell.length_b   1.000
_cell.length_c   1.000
_cell.angle_alpha   90.00
_cell.angle_beta   90.00
_cell.angle_gamma   90.00
#
_symmetry.space_group_name_H-M   'P 1'
#
loop_
_entity.id
_entity.type
_entity.pdbx_description
1 polymer ?
#
loop_
_entity_poly.entity_id
_entity_poly.type
_entity_poly.pdbx_seq_one_letter_code
_entity_poly.pdbx_strand_id
1 'polypeptide(L)'
;MTILVVTSFLPTSAFAQFQSGGVSSDEYPPGTTWYAGEGLKKGDFFSYAMCHVDYKECAKFELDMWIKGDIKVGTETKWLAEVAVFDGNKVLVGTMELGKIAPEPTGGSEDLGIYRGAFKSSVAWLSAFATSDGSSGGKGPKAFDAKSWGKIGNIGGEQVVPMSIESLTIKSGTWDTIVVGWKTGGAVSKVWIVDDFPFPVKGATYTHVSEGIPPPEYRFELLKYEENMTESPFDGIIPTEDTFAAQGCDTNYEKEVSIKKPTTNFDYQIHAFYGPEDPVQGCEMSWIIKFISKYDDTEYLNQVQFDFFTVDDNMTPLRSLAQDDGRTFLYSPSGVYVMDMIVKEDPGTAKYVIWVYGYLLKELHHQLHLII
;
A
#
# COMPACT_ATOMS: atom_id res chain seq x y z
N MET A 1 -26.79 51.73 -23.94
CA MET A 1 -26.71 51.25 -22.56
C MET A 1 -27.06 49.76 -22.59
N THR A 2 -26.06 48.91 -22.70
CA THR A 2 -26.24 47.45 -22.89
C THR A 2 -25.88 46.77 -21.57
N ILE A 3 -26.86 46.15 -20.94
CA ILE A 3 -26.70 45.44 -19.67
C ILE A 3 -26.23 44.01 -19.99
N LEU A 4 -25.03 43.68 -19.56
CA LEU A 4 -24.45 42.31 -19.64
C LEU A 4 -24.86 41.58 -18.35
N VAL A 5 -25.74 40.58 -18.48
CA VAL A 5 -26.08 39.68 -17.36
C VAL A 5 -25.08 38.52 -17.36
N VAL A 6 -24.18 38.49 -16.38
CA VAL A 6 -23.27 37.36 -16.14
C VAL A 6 -23.98 36.38 -15.21
N THR A 7 -24.41 35.24 -15.75
CA THR A 7 -24.91 34.11 -14.96
C THR A 7 -23.72 33.28 -14.49
N SER A 8 -23.41 33.33 -13.20
CA SER A 8 -22.48 32.47 -12.54
C SER A 8 -23.07 31.06 -12.41
N PHE A 9 -22.52 30.11 -13.17
CA PHE A 9 -22.73 28.69 -12.93
C PHE A 9 -21.89 28.27 -11.73
N LEU A 10 -22.51 27.99 -10.59
CA LEU A 10 -21.90 27.27 -9.49
C LEU A 10 -21.78 25.78 -9.90
N PRO A 11 -20.63 25.14 -9.77
CA PRO A 11 -20.54 23.71 -9.95
C PRO A 11 -21.30 23.04 -8.82
N THR A 12 -22.43 22.41 -9.14
CA THR A 12 -23.09 21.46 -8.25
C THR A 12 -22.14 20.29 -8.01
N SER A 13 -21.65 20.19 -6.78
CA SER A 13 -20.92 19.00 -6.31
C SER A 13 -21.85 17.80 -6.47
N ALA A 14 -21.60 16.99 -7.49
CA ALA A 14 -22.25 15.71 -7.64
C ALA A 14 -21.76 14.80 -6.52
N PHE A 15 -22.48 14.76 -5.40
CA PHE A 15 -22.35 13.66 -4.47
C PHE A 15 -22.83 12.42 -5.21
N ALA A 16 -21.88 11.58 -5.64
CA ALA A 16 -22.21 10.26 -6.13
C ALA A 16 -22.96 9.53 -5.01
N GLN A 17 -24.26 9.38 -5.17
CA GLN A 17 -25.04 8.53 -4.29
C GLN A 17 -24.52 7.11 -4.50
N PHE A 18 -23.92 6.56 -3.46
CA PHE A 18 -23.54 5.16 -3.41
C PHE A 18 -24.83 4.33 -3.43
N GLN A 19 -25.22 3.90 -4.63
CA GLN A 19 -26.24 2.87 -4.75
C GLN A 19 -25.62 1.56 -4.33
N SER A 20 -26.12 0.95 -3.27
CA SER A 20 -25.86 -0.43 -2.88
C SER A 20 -26.67 -1.35 -3.84
N GLY A 21 -26.34 -1.28 -5.11
CA GLY A 21 -26.84 -2.18 -6.13
C GLY A 21 -25.76 -3.17 -6.44
N GLY A 22 -25.95 -4.45 -6.18
CA GLY A 22 -25.10 -5.50 -6.73
C GLY A 22 -24.99 -5.34 -8.25
N VAL A 23 -23.95 -5.90 -8.83
CA VAL A 23 -23.76 -6.01 -10.28
C VAL A 23 -25.04 -6.59 -10.88
N SER A 24 -25.53 -6.04 -11.99
CA SER A 24 -26.75 -6.53 -12.59
C SER A 24 -26.53 -7.96 -13.12
N SER A 25 -27.49 -8.82 -12.92
CA SER A 25 -27.44 -10.24 -13.35
C SER A 25 -27.31 -10.43 -14.86
N ASP A 26 -27.36 -9.35 -15.63
CA ASP A 26 -27.29 -9.38 -17.10
C ASP A 26 -25.83 -9.39 -17.61
N GLU A 27 -24.83 -9.08 -16.74
CA GLU A 27 -23.41 -8.99 -17.10
C GLU A 27 -22.61 -10.27 -16.77
N TYR A 28 -23.07 -11.06 -15.78
CA TYR A 28 -22.51 -12.38 -15.49
C TYR A 28 -23.57 -13.47 -15.59
N PRO A 29 -23.20 -14.68 -16.03
CA PRO A 29 -24.12 -15.81 -16.00
C PRO A 29 -24.66 -16.02 -14.58
N PRO A 30 -25.98 -16.23 -14.41
CA PRO A 30 -26.55 -16.48 -13.09
C PRO A 30 -25.86 -17.66 -12.40
N GLY A 31 -25.48 -17.47 -11.15
CA GLY A 31 -24.82 -18.51 -10.36
C GLY A 31 -23.30 -18.53 -10.46
N THR A 32 -22.68 -17.61 -11.19
CA THR A 32 -21.22 -17.43 -11.16
C THR A 32 -20.79 -17.04 -9.74
N THR A 33 -19.85 -17.79 -9.20
CA THR A 33 -19.33 -17.60 -7.84
C THR A 33 -17.83 -17.58 -7.84
N TRP A 34 -17.24 -16.98 -6.83
CA TRP A 34 -15.80 -16.95 -6.60
C TRP A 34 -15.45 -17.30 -5.16
N TYR A 35 -14.29 -17.87 -4.96
CA TYR A 35 -13.65 -18.06 -3.65
C TYR A 35 -12.15 -17.89 -3.74
N ALA A 36 -11.51 -17.46 -2.65
CA ALA A 36 -10.07 -17.31 -2.59
C ALA A 36 -9.39 -18.68 -2.79
N GLY A 37 -8.43 -18.74 -3.72
CA GLY A 37 -7.75 -19.97 -4.11
C GLY A 37 -8.43 -20.74 -5.24
N GLU A 38 -9.48 -20.19 -5.88
CA GLU A 38 -10.11 -20.80 -7.05
C GLU A 38 -9.10 -20.98 -8.18
N GLY A 39 -9.06 -22.19 -8.74
CA GLY A 39 -8.10 -22.50 -9.82
C GLY A 39 -6.64 -22.64 -9.41
N LEU A 40 -6.27 -22.39 -8.13
CA LEU A 40 -4.87 -22.48 -7.68
C LEU A 40 -4.30 -23.89 -7.85
N LYS A 41 -3.17 -23.98 -8.52
CA LYS A 41 -2.51 -25.25 -8.84
C LYS A 41 -1.00 -25.19 -8.68
N LYS A 42 -0.40 -26.36 -8.63
CA LYS A 42 1.07 -26.50 -8.67
C LYS A 42 1.61 -25.88 -9.96
N GLY A 43 2.68 -25.10 -9.83
CA GLY A 43 3.34 -24.43 -10.94
C GLY A 43 2.84 -23.03 -11.23
N ASP A 44 1.83 -22.55 -10.51
CA ASP A 44 1.39 -21.16 -10.62
C ASP A 44 2.42 -20.22 -10.00
N PHE A 45 2.69 -19.13 -10.70
CA PHE A 45 3.58 -18.07 -10.26
C PHE A 45 2.86 -16.73 -10.27
N PHE A 46 3.05 -15.97 -9.21
CA PHE A 46 2.48 -14.64 -9.01
C PHE A 46 3.57 -13.67 -8.59
N SER A 47 3.61 -12.50 -9.20
CA SER A 47 4.40 -11.36 -8.73
C SER A 47 3.48 -10.21 -8.39
N TYR A 48 3.61 -9.65 -7.19
CA TYR A 48 2.82 -8.52 -6.69
C TYR A 48 3.71 -7.36 -6.27
N ALA A 49 3.42 -6.16 -6.78
CA ALA A 49 3.84 -4.94 -6.09
C ALA A 49 2.83 -4.63 -4.99
N MET A 50 3.30 -4.44 -3.78
CA MET A 50 2.40 -4.23 -2.64
C MET A 50 2.98 -3.31 -1.59
N CYS A 51 2.10 -2.76 -0.75
CA CYS A 51 2.42 -2.07 0.49
C CYS A 51 1.32 -2.31 1.52
N HIS A 52 1.65 -2.23 2.80
CA HIS A 52 0.71 -2.37 3.90
C HIS A 52 1.08 -1.42 5.03
N VAL A 53 0.07 -0.84 5.72
CA VAL A 53 0.28 0.16 6.77
C VAL A 53 1.14 -0.36 7.94
N ASP A 54 0.97 -1.64 8.29
CA ASP A 54 1.75 -2.31 9.34
C ASP A 54 3.19 -2.63 8.93
N TYR A 55 3.55 -2.31 7.68
CA TYR A 55 4.88 -2.47 7.15
C TYR A 55 5.41 -1.11 6.65
N LYS A 56 6.35 -0.52 7.37
CA LYS A 56 6.96 0.79 7.07
C LYS A 56 5.95 1.84 6.58
N GLU A 57 4.74 1.87 7.18
CA GLU A 57 3.66 2.80 6.81
C GLU A 57 3.34 2.80 5.30
N CYS A 58 3.22 1.62 4.72
CA CYS A 58 2.97 1.40 3.30
C CYS A 58 4.16 1.72 2.37
N ALA A 59 5.41 1.49 2.82
CA ALA A 59 6.54 1.40 1.91
C ALA A 59 6.33 0.24 0.91
N LYS A 60 6.71 0.46 -0.35
CA LYS A 60 6.48 -0.51 -1.42
C LYS A 60 7.54 -1.61 -1.41
N PHE A 61 7.10 -2.84 -1.65
CA PHE A 61 7.95 -3.99 -1.93
C PHE A 61 7.30 -4.87 -3.01
N GLU A 62 8.08 -5.76 -3.61
CA GLU A 62 7.61 -6.79 -4.53
C GLU A 62 7.67 -8.15 -3.84
N LEU A 63 6.62 -8.95 -4.02
CA LEU A 63 6.53 -10.30 -3.50
C LEU A 63 6.21 -11.25 -4.66
N ASP A 64 7.16 -12.12 -4.92
CA ASP A 64 7.06 -13.19 -5.91
C ASP A 64 6.77 -14.51 -5.21
N MET A 65 5.80 -15.25 -5.72
CA MET A 65 5.36 -16.52 -5.13
C MET A 65 5.15 -17.57 -6.22
N TRP A 66 5.78 -18.72 -6.04
CA TRP A 66 5.62 -19.89 -6.90
C TRP A 66 5.08 -21.07 -6.10
N ILE A 67 3.98 -21.67 -6.59
CA ILE A 67 3.32 -22.81 -5.94
C ILE A 67 4.08 -24.10 -6.28
N LYS A 68 4.95 -24.53 -5.38
CA LYS A 68 5.76 -25.74 -5.56
C LYS A 68 4.96 -27.02 -5.53
N GLY A 69 3.86 -27.07 -4.76
CA GLY A 69 2.98 -28.21 -4.63
C GLY A 69 2.49 -28.42 -3.21
N ASP A 70 2.21 -29.65 -2.86
CA ASP A 70 1.64 -30.05 -1.58
C ASP A 70 2.70 -30.30 -0.53
N ILE A 71 2.44 -29.90 0.71
CA ILE A 71 3.21 -30.24 1.90
C ILE A 71 2.27 -30.76 2.99
N LYS A 72 2.73 -31.72 3.78
CA LYS A 72 2.04 -32.17 5.00
C LYS A 72 2.63 -31.47 6.21
N VAL A 73 1.76 -30.77 6.96
CA VAL A 73 2.10 -30.09 8.21
C VAL A 73 1.20 -30.66 9.31
N GLY A 74 1.76 -31.54 10.12
CA GLY A 74 0.97 -32.35 11.05
C GLY A 74 -0.02 -33.25 10.31
N THR A 75 -1.32 -33.09 10.56
CA THR A 75 -2.40 -33.84 9.91
C THR A 75 -2.96 -33.13 8.67
N GLU A 76 -2.58 -31.89 8.42
CA GLU A 76 -3.11 -31.07 7.33
C GLU A 76 -2.25 -31.14 6.07
N THR A 77 -2.89 -31.12 4.91
CA THR A 77 -2.22 -30.88 3.63
C THR A 77 -2.37 -29.41 3.27
N LYS A 78 -1.26 -28.74 3.01
CA LYS A 78 -1.18 -27.33 2.62
C LYS A 78 -0.50 -27.17 1.26
N TRP A 79 -0.62 -26.01 0.66
CA TRP A 79 0.26 -25.58 -0.41
C TRP A 79 1.61 -25.14 0.18
N LEU A 80 2.68 -25.61 -0.42
CA LEU A 80 4.01 -25.05 -0.23
C LEU A 80 4.29 -24.08 -1.38
N ALA A 81 4.51 -22.83 -1.03
CA ALA A 81 4.98 -21.82 -1.96
C ALA A 81 6.43 -21.47 -1.67
N GLU A 82 7.25 -21.39 -2.70
CA GLU A 82 8.54 -20.68 -2.63
C GLU A 82 8.27 -19.20 -2.90
N VAL A 83 8.99 -18.34 -2.19
CA VAL A 83 8.75 -16.90 -2.20
C VAL A 83 10.06 -16.14 -2.26
N ALA A 84 10.12 -15.14 -3.14
CA ALA A 84 11.13 -14.09 -3.10
C ALA A 84 10.47 -12.75 -2.76
N VAL A 85 11.16 -11.94 -1.96
CA VAL A 85 10.75 -10.58 -1.63
C VAL A 85 11.87 -9.63 -2.02
N PHE A 86 11.50 -8.59 -2.75
CA PHE A 86 12.39 -7.50 -3.16
C PHE A 86 11.93 -6.22 -2.47
N ASP A 87 12.68 -5.78 -1.47
CA ASP A 87 12.37 -4.61 -0.64
C ASP A 87 13.58 -3.65 -0.65
N GLY A 88 13.55 -2.68 -1.55
CA GLY A 88 14.68 -1.83 -1.83
C GLY A 88 15.88 -2.65 -2.30
N ASN A 89 16.95 -2.66 -1.51
CA ASN A 89 18.15 -3.46 -1.79
C ASN A 89 18.14 -4.85 -1.12
N LYS A 90 17.12 -5.12 -0.31
CA LYS A 90 16.99 -6.39 0.39
C LYS A 90 16.28 -7.41 -0.48
N VAL A 91 16.89 -8.57 -0.64
CA VAL A 91 16.29 -9.72 -1.32
C VAL A 91 16.24 -10.88 -0.34
N LEU A 92 15.04 -11.36 -0.07
CA LEU A 92 14.80 -12.54 0.77
C LEU A 92 14.23 -13.65 -0.08
N VAL A 93 14.69 -14.86 0.14
CA VAL A 93 14.14 -16.07 -0.47
C VAL A 93 13.77 -17.05 0.63
N GLY A 94 12.58 -17.61 0.54
CA GLY A 94 12.11 -18.55 1.56
C GLY A 94 10.84 -19.26 1.12
N THR A 95 10.04 -19.70 2.09
CA THR A 95 8.81 -20.43 1.83
C THR A 95 7.63 -19.86 2.61
N MET A 96 6.43 -20.05 2.07
CA MET A 96 5.15 -19.87 2.75
C MET A 96 4.31 -21.13 2.65
N GLU A 97 3.58 -21.42 3.72
CA GLU A 97 2.60 -22.50 3.76
C GLU A 97 1.20 -21.88 3.64
N LEU A 98 0.42 -22.25 2.61
CA LEU A 98 -0.91 -21.72 2.40
C LEU A 98 -1.95 -22.80 2.66
N GLY A 99 -3.09 -22.41 3.23
CA GLY A 99 -4.23 -23.31 3.42
C GLY A 99 -4.80 -23.80 2.09
N LYS A 100 -5.35 -25.02 2.07
CA LYS A 100 -6.02 -25.57 0.86
C LYS A 100 -7.43 -25.02 0.65
N ILE A 101 -8.16 -24.78 1.74
CA ILE A 101 -9.53 -24.26 1.71
C ILE A 101 -9.53 -22.74 1.66
N ALA A 102 -8.65 -22.14 2.46
CA ALA A 102 -8.41 -20.70 2.52
C ALA A 102 -6.91 -20.49 2.33
N PRO A 103 -6.45 -19.97 1.19
CA PRO A 103 -5.02 -19.86 0.88
C PRO A 103 -4.35 -18.71 1.62
N GLU A 104 -4.68 -18.56 2.90
CA GLU A 104 -3.96 -17.67 3.81
C GLU A 104 -2.63 -18.30 4.20
N PRO A 105 -1.55 -17.52 4.26
CA PRO A 105 -0.28 -18.01 4.80
C PRO A 105 -0.40 -18.30 6.30
N THR A 106 -0.01 -19.51 6.68
CA THR A 106 -0.11 -20.02 8.05
C THR A 106 1.24 -20.41 8.65
N GLY A 107 2.31 -20.48 7.84
CA GLY A 107 3.64 -20.87 8.23
C GLY A 107 4.65 -20.55 7.13
N GLY A 108 5.91 -20.99 7.33
CA GLY A 108 7.00 -20.78 6.40
C GLY A 108 8.23 -20.16 7.07
N SER A 109 9.15 -19.63 6.27
CA SER A 109 10.42 -19.07 6.74
C SER A 109 10.20 -17.87 7.68
N GLU A 110 10.98 -17.80 8.77
CA GLU A 110 10.84 -16.78 9.81
C GLU A 110 11.14 -15.38 9.25
N ASP A 111 12.15 -15.24 8.43
CA ASP A 111 12.59 -13.97 7.82
C ASP A 111 11.51 -13.33 6.91
N LEU A 112 10.55 -14.13 6.45
CA LEU A 112 9.40 -13.66 5.69
C LEU A 112 8.20 -13.27 6.56
N GLY A 113 8.34 -13.23 7.89
CA GLY A 113 7.23 -13.05 8.83
C GLY A 113 6.38 -11.81 8.56
N ILE A 114 7.02 -10.65 8.39
CA ILE A 114 6.33 -9.37 8.15
C ILE A 114 5.66 -9.33 6.77
N TYR A 115 6.34 -9.81 5.73
CA TYR A 115 5.80 -9.87 4.37
C TYR A 115 4.67 -10.89 4.24
N ARG A 116 4.79 -12.02 4.94
CA ARG A 116 3.71 -13.01 5.09
C ARG A 116 2.48 -12.39 5.75
N GLY A 117 2.68 -11.58 6.80
CA GLY A 117 1.60 -10.82 7.45
C GLY A 117 0.94 -9.84 6.49
N ALA A 118 1.73 -9.06 5.74
CA ALA A 118 1.23 -8.12 4.75
C ALA A 118 0.44 -8.81 3.63
N PHE A 119 0.94 -9.92 3.08
CA PHE A 119 0.22 -10.72 2.07
C PHE A 119 -1.10 -11.27 2.63
N LYS A 120 -1.07 -11.82 3.85
CA LYS A 120 -2.27 -12.35 4.52
C LYS A 120 -3.36 -11.29 4.68
N SER A 121 -3.02 -10.10 5.14
CA SER A 121 -3.96 -9.03 5.45
C SER A 121 -4.36 -8.19 4.23
N SER A 122 -3.71 -8.37 3.07
CA SER A 122 -4.03 -7.64 1.84
C SER A 122 -4.53 -8.53 0.70
N VAL A 123 -3.73 -9.42 0.15
CA VAL A 123 -4.11 -10.24 -1.02
C VAL A 123 -5.00 -11.40 -0.60
N ALA A 124 -4.66 -12.08 0.51
CA ALA A 124 -5.35 -13.31 0.91
C ALA A 124 -6.55 -13.10 1.86
N TRP A 125 -6.81 -11.89 2.35
CA TRP A 125 -7.81 -11.65 3.40
C TRP A 125 -9.25 -11.96 2.98
N LEU A 126 -9.57 -11.92 1.67
CA LEU A 126 -10.91 -12.28 1.18
C LEU A 126 -11.29 -13.74 1.46
N SER A 127 -10.33 -14.61 1.77
CA SER A 127 -10.59 -15.95 2.27
C SER A 127 -11.35 -15.96 3.60
N ALA A 128 -11.35 -14.84 4.34
CA ALA A 128 -12.23 -14.67 5.50
C ALA A 128 -13.72 -14.66 5.15
N PHE A 129 -14.07 -14.35 3.91
CA PHE A 129 -15.43 -14.27 3.40
C PHE A 129 -15.79 -15.41 2.44
N ALA A 130 -14.88 -15.73 1.52
CA ALA A 130 -15.11 -16.63 0.40
C ALA A 130 -14.07 -17.75 0.41
N THR A 131 -14.48 -18.97 0.74
CA THR A 131 -13.66 -20.18 0.73
C THR A 131 -14.29 -21.25 -0.15
N SER A 132 -13.50 -22.24 -0.57
CA SER A 132 -14.00 -23.39 -1.34
C SER A 132 -14.99 -24.25 -0.57
N ASP A 133 -14.93 -24.23 0.77
CA ASP A 133 -15.78 -25.04 1.66
C ASP A 133 -16.74 -24.14 2.44
N GLY A 134 -18.06 -24.37 2.24
CA GLY A 134 -19.13 -23.68 2.96
C GLY A 134 -19.38 -24.17 4.40
N SER A 135 -18.66 -25.18 4.87
CA SER A 135 -18.87 -25.79 6.19
C SER A 135 -18.50 -24.89 7.36
N SER A 136 -17.71 -23.87 7.14
CA SER A 136 -17.21 -22.93 8.16
C SER A 136 -18.05 -21.65 8.24
N GLY A 137 -19.28 -21.74 8.75
CA GLY A 137 -20.00 -20.54 9.23
C GLY A 137 -20.35 -19.49 8.15
N GLY A 138 -20.76 -19.90 6.96
CA GLY A 138 -21.22 -18.98 5.90
C GLY A 138 -20.13 -18.43 4.99
N LYS A 139 -18.95 -19.03 4.98
CA LYS A 139 -17.78 -18.58 4.21
C LYS A 139 -17.68 -19.17 2.80
N GLY A 140 -18.55 -20.07 2.35
CA GLY A 140 -18.50 -20.70 1.03
C GLY A 140 -18.35 -19.74 -0.15
N PRO A 141 -18.29 -20.27 -1.40
CA PRO A 141 -18.21 -19.44 -2.59
C PRO A 141 -19.24 -18.31 -2.60
N LYS A 142 -18.85 -17.12 -3.08
CA LYS A 142 -19.69 -15.91 -3.08
C LYS A 142 -20.15 -15.58 -4.48
N ALA A 143 -21.47 -15.44 -4.64
CA ALA A 143 -22.05 -15.06 -5.90
C ALA A 143 -21.73 -13.59 -6.25
N PHE A 144 -21.48 -13.32 -7.52
CA PHE A 144 -21.18 -11.98 -8.02
C PHE A 144 -22.41 -11.05 -8.02
N ASP A 145 -23.61 -11.63 -8.12
CA ASP A 145 -24.89 -10.93 -8.03
C ASP A 145 -25.39 -10.75 -6.58
N ALA A 146 -24.61 -11.21 -5.58
CA ALA A 146 -24.99 -11.11 -4.19
C ALA A 146 -25.06 -9.64 -3.72
N LYS A 147 -26.09 -9.31 -2.95
CA LYS A 147 -26.22 -7.98 -2.34
C LYS A 147 -25.15 -7.67 -1.33
N SER A 148 -24.53 -8.67 -0.73
CA SER A 148 -23.44 -8.56 0.22
C SER A 148 -22.74 -9.91 0.39
N TRP A 149 -21.43 -9.86 0.55
CA TRP A 149 -20.61 -11.04 0.89
C TRP A 149 -20.46 -11.25 2.40
N GLY A 150 -20.78 -10.23 3.19
CA GLY A 150 -20.68 -10.25 4.64
C GLY A 150 -20.24 -8.92 5.22
N LYS A 151 -20.08 -8.86 6.53
CA LYS A 151 -19.68 -7.67 7.26
C LYS A 151 -18.24 -7.77 7.75
N ILE A 152 -17.50 -6.67 7.67
CA ILE A 152 -16.17 -6.56 8.24
C ILE A 152 -16.33 -6.19 9.73
N GLY A 153 -16.05 -7.15 10.62
CA GLY A 153 -16.27 -6.97 12.08
C GLY A 153 -15.42 -5.85 12.69
N ASN A 154 -14.22 -5.64 12.17
CA ASN A 154 -13.25 -4.70 12.74
C ASN A 154 -13.43 -3.25 12.25
N ILE A 155 -14.29 -3.00 11.25
CA ILE A 155 -14.49 -1.67 10.66
C ILE A 155 -15.98 -1.29 10.74
N GLY A 156 -16.49 -1.10 11.93
CA GLY A 156 -17.86 -0.59 12.16
C GLY A 156 -18.99 -1.43 11.57
N GLY A 157 -18.72 -2.65 11.09
CA GLY A 157 -19.72 -3.53 10.50
C GLY A 157 -20.12 -3.18 9.07
N GLU A 158 -19.29 -2.47 8.31
CA GLU A 158 -19.49 -2.21 6.88
C GLU A 158 -19.58 -3.52 6.08
N GLN A 159 -20.40 -3.50 5.04
CA GLN A 159 -20.61 -4.67 4.19
C GLN A 159 -19.66 -4.66 3.00
N VAL A 160 -19.05 -5.80 2.74
CA VAL A 160 -18.33 -6.06 1.49
C VAL A 160 -19.36 -6.40 0.41
N VAL A 161 -19.40 -5.62 -0.65
CA VAL A 161 -20.40 -5.77 -1.71
C VAL A 161 -19.74 -5.81 -3.09
N PRO A 162 -20.22 -6.63 -4.03
CA PRO A 162 -19.93 -6.46 -5.44
C PRO A 162 -20.48 -5.09 -5.90
N MET A 163 -19.66 -4.32 -6.62
CA MET A 163 -19.97 -2.94 -6.96
C MET A 163 -20.14 -2.72 -8.47
N SER A 164 -19.20 -3.24 -9.26
CA SER A 164 -19.15 -3.06 -10.71
C SER A 164 -18.36 -4.17 -11.37
N ILE A 165 -18.51 -4.28 -12.69
CA ILE A 165 -17.64 -5.01 -13.57
C ILE A 165 -16.78 -3.98 -14.30
N GLU A 166 -15.48 -4.22 -14.36
CA GLU A 166 -14.54 -3.30 -14.99
C GLU A 166 -13.51 -4.10 -15.79
N SER A 167 -13.24 -3.69 -17.02
CA SER A 167 -12.06 -4.15 -17.75
C SER A 167 -10.86 -3.36 -17.22
N LEU A 168 -9.97 -4.04 -16.49
CA LEU A 168 -8.84 -3.46 -15.80
C LEU A 168 -7.54 -3.76 -16.55
N THR A 169 -6.80 -2.72 -16.97
CA THR A 169 -5.45 -2.86 -17.53
C THR A 169 -4.41 -2.52 -16.47
N ILE A 170 -3.56 -3.50 -16.14
CA ILE A 170 -2.45 -3.42 -15.21
C ILE A 170 -1.19 -4.01 -15.84
N LYS A 171 -0.06 -4.06 -15.11
CA LYS A 171 1.21 -4.56 -15.66
C LYS A 171 1.13 -6.03 -16.14
N SER A 172 0.36 -6.88 -15.47
CA SER A 172 0.17 -8.28 -15.86
C SER A 172 -0.75 -8.49 -17.07
N GLY A 173 -1.41 -7.45 -17.58
CA GLY A 173 -2.32 -7.52 -18.73
C GLY A 173 -3.65 -6.83 -18.51
N THR A 174 -4.61 -7.15 -19.37
CA THR A 174 -6.00 -6.68 -19.25
C THR A 174 -6.87 -7.80 -18.73
N TRP A 175 -7.65 -7.52 -17.69
CA TRP A 175 -8.47 -8.45 -16.95
C TRP A 175 -9.91 -7.98 -16.90
N ASP A 176 -10.86 -8.88 -17.16
CA ASP A 176 -12.26 -8.62 -16.86
C ASP A 176 -12.49 -8.90 -15.38
N THR A 177 -12.75 -7.86 -14.62
CA THR A 177 -12.76 -7.90 -13.16
C THR A 177 -14.11 -7.57 -12.59
N ILE A 178 -14.38 -8.15 -11.42
CA ILE A 178 -15.45 -7.73 -10.53
C ILE A 178 -14.81 -6.92 -9.41
N VAL A 179 -15.33 -5.73 -9.19
CA VAL A 179 -14.92 -4.88 -8.09
C VAL A 179 -15.77 -5.19 -6.88
N VAL A 180 -15.14 -5.68 -5.82
CA VAL A 180 -15.78 -5.77 -4.50
C VAL A 180 -15.26 -4.64 -3.62
N GLY A 181 -16.12 -4.06 -2.80
CA GLY A 181 -15.70 -2.93 -1.99
C GLY A 181 -16.59 -2.63 -0.81
N TRP A 182 -16.16 -1.66 -0.02
CA TRP A 182 -16.87 -1.16 1.16
C TRP A 182 -16.52 0.29 1.42
N LYS A 183 -17.37 0.97 2.18
CA LYS A 183 -17.09 2.34 2.61
C LYS A 183 -16.13 2.35 3.80
N THR A 184 -15.20 3.28 3.78
CA THR A 184 -14.28 3.54 4.89
C THR A 184 -14.24 5.04 5.11
N GLY A 185 -15.08 5.55 6.02
CA GLY A 185 -15.20 6.99 6.21
C GLY A 185 -15.60 7.71 4.92
N GLY A 186 -14.80 8.69 4.49
CA GLY A 186 -15.00 9.45 3.23
C GLY A 186 -14.49 8.75 1.96
N ALA A 187 -13.84 7.57 2.06
CA ALA A 187 -13.29 6.83 0.94
C ALA A 187 -14.05 5.54 0.65
N VAL A 188 -13.78 4.94 -0.50
CA VAL A 188 -14.28 3.63 -0.89
C VAL A 188 -13.10 2.72 -1.10
N SER A 189 -13.00 1.70 -0.26
CA SER A 189 -12.04 0.61 -0.40
C SER A 189 -12.49 -0.33 -1.51
N LYS A 190 -11.57 -0.74 -2.39
CA LYS A 190 -11.86 -1.56 -3.56
C LYS A 190 -10.84 -2.67 -3.71
N VAL A 191 -11.32 -3.85 -4.12
CA VAL A 191 -10.51 -5.01 -4.50
C VAL A 191 -11.06 -5.55 -5.81
N TRP A 192 -10.19 -5.80 -6.78
CA TRP A 192 -10.52 -6.34 -8.10
C TRP A 192 -10.22 -7.82 -8.13
N ILE A 193 -11.25 -8.63 -8.36
CA ILE A 193 -11.17 -10.08 -8.49
C ILE A 193 -11.50 -10.50 -9.91
N VAL A 194 -11.01 -11.65 -10.30
CA VAL A 194 -11.24 -12.27 -11.61
C VAL A 194 -11.85 -13.64 -11.39
N ASP A 195 -12.84 -13.99 -12.20
CA ASP A 195 -13.48 -15.29 -12.19
C ASP A 195 -12.46 -16.40 -12.51
N ASP A 196 -12.57 -17.55 -11.84
CA ASP A 196 -11.64 -18.68 -12.01
C ASP A 196 -10.16 -18.32 -11.80
N PHE A 197 -9.89 -17.34 -10.91
CA PHE A 197 -8.54 -16.89 -10.57
C PHE A 197 -8.34 -16.81 -9.05
N PRO A 198 -7.22 -17.34 -8.51
CA PRO A 198 -7.12 -17.65 -7.08
C PRO A 198 -7.03 -16.43 -6.15
N PHE A 199 -6.48 -15.32 -6.63
CA PHE A 199 -6.23 -14.14 -5.81
C PHE A 199 -6.68 -12.86 -6.52
N PRO A 200 -7.01 -11.81 -5.78
CA PRO A 200 -7.29 -10.51 -6.37
C PRO A 200 -6.11 -9.99 -7.19
N VAL A 201 -6.39 -9.34 -8.31
CA VAL A 201 -5.36 -8.75 -9.19
C VAL A 201 -4.96 -7.34 -8.79
N LYS A 202 -5.81 -6.64 -8.03
CA LYS A 202 -5.55 -5.30 -7.50
C LYS A 202 -6.33 -5.04 -6.23
N GLY A 203 -5.75 -4.24 -5.33
CA GLY A 203 -6.41 -3.72 -4.14
C GLY A 203 -5.98 -2.29 -3.84
N ALA A 204 -6.94 -1.49 -3.38
CA ALA A 204 -6.72 -0.15 -2.87
C ALA A 204 -7.71 0.10 -1.73
N THR A 205 -7.22 0.06 -0.51
CA THR A 205 -8.05 0.16 0.69
C THR A 205 -7.56 1.26 1.62
N TYR A 206 -8.42 1.63 2.54
CA TYR A 206 -8.21 2.77 3.41
C TYR A 206 -8.53 2.40 4.86
N THR A 207 -7.72 2.91 5.78
CA THR A 207 -7.95 2.76 7.21
C THR A 207 -9.18 3.56 7.63
N HIS A 208 -10.02 3.01 8.50
CA HIS A 208 -11.16 3.74 9.04
C HIS A 208 -10.70 4.89 9.92
N VAL A 209 -11.22 6.09 9.65
CA VAL A 209 -11.03 7.28 10.50
C VAL A 209 -12.39 7.90 10.81
N SER A 210 -12.53 8.47 11.99
CA SER A 210 -13.78 9.13 12.42
C SER A 210 -14.02 10.43 11.65
N GLU A 211 -12.95 11.14 11.31
CA GLU A 211 -12.98 12.41 10.58
C GLU A 211 -11.82 12.50 9.60
N GLY A 212 -11.99 13.28 8.52
CA GLY A 212 -10.96 13.54 7.52
C GLY A 212 -10.92 12.52 6.38
N ILE A 213 -9.80 12.51 5.64
CA ILE A 213 -9.57 11.58 4.54
C ILE A 213 -8.84 10.35 5.08
N PRO A 214 -9.42 9.15 4.92
CA PRO A 214 -8.79 7.94 5.38
C PRO A 214 -7.44 7.70 4.70
N PRO A 215 -6.36 7.42 5.45
CA PRO A 215 -5.08 7.04 4.88
C PRO A 215 -5.17 5.65 4.22
N PRO A 216 -4.29 5.33 3.27
CA PRO A 216 -4.18 3.98 2.72
C PRO A 216 -3.91 2.96 3.83
N GLU A 217 -4.63 1.83 3.80
CA GLU A 217 -4.36 0.68 4.65
C GLU A 217 -3.41 -0.29 3.94
N TYR A 218 -3.77 -0.69 2.72
CA TYR A 218 -2.89 -1.44 1.84
C TYR A 218 -3.20 -1.15 0.37
N ARG A 219 -2.20 -1.39 -0.47
CA ARG A 219 -2.33 -1.41 -1.92
C ARG A 219 -1.54 -2.58 -2.47
N PHE A 220 -2.07 -3.20 -3.51
CA PHE A 220 -1.33 -4.18 -4.29
C PHE A 220 -1.80 -4.19 -5.75
N GLU A 221 -0.92 -4.65 -6.63
CA GLU A 221 -1.19 -4.86 -8.04
C GLU A 221 -0.40 -6.09 -8.52
N LEU A 222 -1.08 -6.99 -9.23
CA LEU A 222 -0.45 -8.13 -9.88
C LEU A 222 0.43 -7.62 -11.02
N LEU A 223 1.73 -7.88 -10.93
CA LEU A 223 2.72 -7.49 -11.93
C LEU A 223 2.87 -8.56 -13.01
N LYS A 224 2.80 -9.84 -12.59
CA LYS A 224 3.02 -10.97 -13.46
C LYS A 224 2.28 -12.20 -12.95
N TYR A 225 1.77 -13.01 -13.88
CA TYR A 225 1.21 -14.32 -13.63
C TYR A 225 1.71 -15.29 -14.69
N GLU A 226 2.15 -16.47 -14.28
CA GLU A 226 2.52 -17.58 -15.16
C GLU A 226 1.98 -18.88 -14.62
N GLU A 227 1.59 -19.77 -15.51
CA GLU A 227 1.06 -21.09 -15.17
C GLU A 227 2.06 -22.20 -15.51
N ASN A 228 1.90 -23.34 -14.82
CA ASN A 228 2.58 -24.59 -15.16
C ASN A 228 4.12 -24.50 -15.17
N MET A 229 4.70 -23.62 -14.37
CA MET A 229 6.15 -23.58 -14.19
C MET A 229 6.62 -24.87 -13.51
N THR A 230 7.60 -25.54 -14.11
CA THR A 230 8.13 -26.84 -13.63
C THR A 230 9.34 -26.71 -12.72
N GLU A 231 10.02 -25.58 -12.80
CA GLU A 231 11.24 -25.26 -12.05
C GLU A 231 11.05 -23.99 -11.24
N SER A 232 11.79 -23.89 -10.15
CA SER A 232 11.75 -22.69 -9.29
C SER A 232 12.30 -21.47 -10.05
N PRO A 233 11.54 -20.35 -10.11
CA PRO A 233 12.05 -19.13 -10.69
C PRO A 233 13.11 -18.45 -9.81
N PHE A 234 13.32 -18.96 -8.60
CA PHE A 234 14.23 -18.39 -7.61
C PHE A 234 15.60 -19.07 -7.58
N ASP A 235 15.80 -20.11 -8.40
CA ASP A 235 17.11 -20.78 -8.52
C ASP A 235 18.16 -19.77 -9.02
N GLY A 236 19.20 -19.56 -8.19
CA GLY A 236 20.26 -18.60 -8.47
C GLY A 236 20.01 -17.17 -7.95
N ILE A 237 18.85 -16.89 -7.37
CA ILE A 237 18.67 -15.66 -6.59
C ILE A 237 19.52 -15.83 -5.31
N ILE A 238 20.52 -14.99 -5.15
CA ILE A 238 21.31 -14.92 -3.93
C ILE A 238 20.57 -13.99 -2.98
N PRO A 239 20.05 -14.50 -1.83
CA PRO A 239 19.52 -13.60 -0.80
C PRO A 239 20.61 -12.60 -0.44
N THR A 240 20.32 -11.35 -0.58
CA THR A 240 21.19 -10.33 -0.04
C THR A 240 20.80 -10.16 1.43
N GLU A 241 21.65 -10.65 2.32
CA GLU A 241 21.75 -10.04 3.63
C GLU A 241 21.89 -8.54 3.36
N ASP A 242 21.21 -7.74 4.17
CA ASP A 242 21.19 -6.31 4.05
C ASP A 242 22.53 -5.78 3.50
N THR A 243 22.54 -5.38 2.22
CA THR A 243 23.77 -4.96 1.55
C THR A 243 24.41 -3.78 2.25
N PHE A 244 23.61 -3.03 3.02
CA PHE A 244 24.05 -1.94 3.83
C PHE A 244 24.84 -2.41 5.06
N ALA A 245 24.40 -3.48 5.75
CA ALA A 245 25.17 -4.06 6.86
C ALA A 245 26.54 -4.60 6.37
N ALA A 246 26.56 -5.24 5.18
CA ALA A 246 27.81 -5.72 4.55
C ALA A 246 28.75 -4.57 4.13
N GLN A 247 28.23 -3.36 3.89
CA GLN A 247 28.98 -2.14 3.60
C GLN A 247 29.40 -1.39 4.87
N GLY A 248 29.04 -1.89 6.06
CA GLY A 248 29.33 -1.24 7.34
C GLY A 248 28.32 -0.18 7.74
N CYS A 249 27.14 -0.17 7.09
CA CYS A 249 26.05 0.70 7.50
C CYS A 249 25.41 0.19 8.80
N ASP A 250 24.98 1.13 9.65
CA ASP A 250 24.09 0.82 10.75
C ASP A 250 22.67 0.57 10.20
N THR A 251 22.16 -0.63 10.33
CA THR A 251 20.82 -1.04 9.87
C THR A 251 19.86 -1.24 11.03
N ASN A 252 20.33 -1.07 12.28
CA ASN A 252 19.56 -1.35 13.50
C ASN A 252 19.41 -0.11 14.36
N TYR A 253 19.28 1.05 13.73
CA TYR A 253 19.15 2.34 14.42
C TYR A 253 17.69 2.66 14.75
N GLU A 254 17.49 3.35 15.86
CA GLU A 254 16.22 3.99 16.17
C GLU A 254 16.20 5.41 15.61
N LYS A 255 15.01 5.92 15.28
CA LYS A 255 14.82 7.30 14.81
C LYS A 255 14.75 8.25 16.02
N GLU A 256 15.89 8.38 16.71
CA GLU A 256 15.98 9.11 17.97
C GLU A 256 16.19 10.60 17.80
N VAL A 257 16.86 11.02 16.71
CA VAL A 257 17.13 12.44 16.50
C VAL A 257 15.85 13.16 16.12
N SER A 258 15.46 14.09 16.96
CA SER A 258 14.20 14.83 16.86
C SER A 258 14.46 16.31 16.68
N ILE A 259 13.85 16.89 15.63
CA ILE A 259 13.93 18.31 15.32
C ILE A 259 12.53 18.85 15.18
N LYS A 260 12.18 19.86 16.00
CA LYS A 260 10.89 20.53 15.94
C LYS A 260 11.09 22.00 15.66
N LYS A 261 10.56 22.49 14.54
CA LYS A 261 10.68 23.89 14.14
C LYS A 261 9.37 24.43 13.57
N PRO A 262 9.02 25.68 13.90
CA PRO A 262 7.92 26.36 13.22
C PRO A 262 8.30 26.61 11.76
N THR A 263 7.29 26.66 10.91
CA THR A 263 7.46 27.12 9.53
C THR A 263 7.75 28.62 9.48
N THR A 264 8.26 29.10 8.35
CA THR A 264 8.60 30.53 8.17
C THR A 264 7.42 31.46 8.40
N ASN A 265 6.20 31.03 8.09
CA ASN A 265 4.96 31.80 8.28
C ASN A 265 4.31 31.57 9.65
N PHE A 266 4.86 30.69 10.48
CA PHE A 266 4.34 30.33 11.81
C PHE A 266 2.91 29.76 11.84
N ASP A 267 2.37 29.30 10.71
CA ASP A 267 1.02 28.75 10.66
C ASP A 267 0.95 27.33 11.23
N TYR A 268 2.04 26.58 11.08
CA TYR A 268 2.21 25.23 11.64
C TYR A 268 3.69 24.96 11.92
N GLN A 269 3.99 23.82 12.44
CA GLN A 269 5.34 23.37 12.73
C GLN A 269 5.62 22.00 12.12
N ILE A 270 6.88 21.76 11.81
CA ILE A 270 7.36 20.47 11.32
C ILE A 270 8.12 19.80 12.46
N HIS A 271 7.76 18.57 12.77
CA HIS A 271 8.46 17.72 13.69
C HIS A 271 9.04 16.55 12.91
N ALA A 272 10.34 16.55 12.72
CA ALA A 272 11.07 15.53 11.99
C ALA A 272 11.88 14.66 12.95
N PHE A 273 11.85 13.38 12.73
CA PHE A 273 12.68 12.38 13.39
C PHE A 273 13.51 11.69 12.33
N TYR A 274 14.76 11.40 12.62
CA TYR A 274 15.60 10.67 11.70
C TYR A 274 16.58 9.74 12.41
N GLY A 275 17.13 8.82 11.68
CA GLY A 275 18.20 7.92 12.05
C GLY A 275 18.88 7.37 10.80
N PRO A 276 20.16 6.93 10.95
CA PRO A 276 21.01 7.07 12.13
C PRO A 276 21.42 8.51 12.42
N GLU A 277 21.90 8.80 13.63
CA GLU A 277 22.39 10.14 14.01
C GLU A 277 23.56 10.61 13.12
N ASP A 278 24.46 9.69 12.81
CA ASP A 278 25.62 9.91 11.94
C ASP A 278 25.42 9.16 10.61
N PRO A 279 24.68 9.72 9.64
CA PRO A 279 24.44 9.06 8.36
C PRO A 279 25.73 8.94 7.53
N VAL A 280 25.92 7.80 6.90
CA VAL A 280 27.09 7.46 6.09
C VAL A 280 26.70 7.45 4.61
N GLN A 281 27.54 8.03 3.75
CA GLN A 281 27.31 8.01 2.30
C GLN A 281 27.19 6.58 1.77
N GLY A 282 26.17 6.34 0.95
CA GLY A 282 25.83 5.01 0.43
C GLY A 282 24.94 4.19 1.35
N CYS A 283 24.73 4.59 2.60
CA CYS A 283 23.86 3.92 3.55
C CYS A 283 22.44 4.48 3.52
N GLU A 284 21.50 3.68 4.03
CA GLU A 284 20.12 4.11 4.21
C GLU A 284 20.00 5.04 5.42
N MET A 285 19.16 6.06 5.28
CA MET A 285 18.74 6.96 6.34
C MET A 285 17.21 7.05 6.31
N SER A 286 16.59 6.91 7.47
CA SER A 286 15.12 6.97 7.59
C SER A 286 14.65 8.27 8.22
N TRP A 287 13.50 8.76 7.77
CA TRP A 287 12.84 9.95 8.28
C TRP A 287 11.38 9.70 8.61
N ILE A 288 10.92 10.32 9.70
CA ILE A 288 9.50 10.53 10.00
C ILE A 288 9.27 12.03 10.04
N ILE A 289 8.42 12.53 9.15
CA ILE A 289 8.10 13.96 9.07
C ILE A 289 6.64 14.13 9.48
N LYS A 290 6.40 14.97 10.50
CA LYS A 290 5.07 15.29 11.00
C LYS A 290 4.79 16.78 10.76
N PHE A 291 3.68 17.04 10.10
CA PHE A 291 3.13 18.39 9.89
C PHE A 291 2.05 18.60 10.93
N ILE A 292 2.28 19.45 11.92
CA ILE A 292 1.41 19.61 13.07
C ILE A 292 1.01 21.07 13.28
N SER A 293 -0.14 21.27 13.91
CA SER A 293 -0.61 22.59 14.33
C SER A 293 0.42 23.25 15.27
N LYS A 294 0.60 24.54 15.15
CA LYS A 294 1.45 25.28 16.10
C LYS A 294 0.82 25.44 17.49
N TYR A 295 -0.46 25.15 17.60
CA TYR A 295 -1.24 25.35 18.83
C TYR A 295 -1.46 24.03 19.58
N ASP A 296 -1.46 22.91 18.86
CA ASP A 296 -1.75 21.59 19.41
C ASP A 296 -0.87 20.53 18.73
N ASP A 297 0.03 19.93 19.48
CA ASP A 297 0.96 18.90 19.00
C ASP A 297 0.24 17.58 18.60
N THR A 298 -1.02 17.44 18.94
CA THR A 298 -1.85 16.29 18.58
C THR A 298 -2.67 16.53 17.31
N GLU A 299 -2.75 17.77 16.84
CA GLU A 299 -3.46 18.15 15.62
C GLU A 299 -2.53 18.10 14.41
N TYR A 300 -2.79 17.16 13.50
CA TYR A 300 -2.02 16.98 12.27
C TYR A 300 -2.67 17.72 11.10
N LEU A 301 -1.83 18.29 10.24
CA LEU A 301 -2.29 18.85 8.96
C LEU A 301 -2.49 17.72 7.96
N ASN A 302 -3.65 17.70 7.30
CA ASN A 302 -3.98 16.71 6.31
C ASN A 302 -3.65 17.19 4.89
N GLN A 303 -3.38 16.24 3.97
CA GLN A 303 -3.22 16.49 2.54
C GLN A 303 -2.07 17.47 2.21
N VAL A 304 -0.94 17.30 2.87
CA VAL A 304 0.22 18.15 2.68
C VAL A 304 0.99 17.73 1.43
N GLN A 305 1.20 18.69 0.52
CA GLN A 305 2.08 18.55 -0.64
C GLN A 305 3.42 19.23 -0.30
N PHE A 306 4.51 18.49 -0.43
CA PHE A 306 5.83 18.97 -0.04
C PHE A 306 6.92 18.32 -0.88
N ASP A 307 8.14 18.78 -0.76
CA ASP A 307 9.33 18.09 -1.21
C ASP A 307 10.41 18.12 -0.14
N PHE A 308 11.37 17.25 -0.27
CA PHE A 308 12.52 17.15 0.61
C PHE A 308 13.78 17.31 -0.24
N PHE A 309 14.50 18.39 -0.01
CA PHE A 309 15.69 18.74 -0.77
C PHE A 309 16.96 18.58 0.06
N THR A 310 18.03 18.15 -0.59
CA THR A 310 19.37 18.50 -0.13
C THR A 310 19.79 19.81 -0.80
N VAL A 311 20.45 20.67 -0.05
CA VAL A 311 20.84 22.00 -0.54
C VAL A 311 22.31 22.31 -0.22
N ASP A 312 22.90 23.21 -1.02
CA ASP A 312 24.23 23.76 -0.77
C ASP A 312 24.21 24.84 0.31
N ASP A 313 25.37 25.42 0.55
CA ASP A 313 25.53 26.53 1.53
C ASP A 313 24.73 27.78 1.15
N ASN A 314 24.39 27.95 -0.12
CA ASN A 314 23.60 29.06 -0.63
C ASN A 314 22.11 28.74 -0.71
N MET A 315 21.68 27.61 -0.17
CA MET A 315 20.31 27.12 -0.22
C MET A 315 19.83 26.75 -1.64
N THR A 316 20.76 26.48 -2.55
CA THR A 316 20.43 26.00 -3.89
C THR A 316 20.12 24.51 -3.82
N PRO A 317 18.97 24.05 -4.33
CA PRO A 317 18.64 22.63 -4.35
C PRO A 317 19.67 21.84 -5.16
N LEU A 318 20.24 20.81 -4.54
CA LEU A 318 21.15 19.86 -5.16
C LEU A 318 20.42 18.60 -5.60
N ARG A 319 19.43 18.18 -4.82
CA ARG A 319 18.65 16.96 -5.03
C ARG A 319 17.23 17.16 -4.51
N SER A 320 16.25 16.60 -5.21
CA SER A 320 14.85 16.51 -4.80
C SER A 320 14.48 15.04 -4.63
N LEU A 321 13.94 14.67 -3.49
CA LEU A 321 13.48 13.31 -3.26
C LEU A 321 12.20 13.00 -4.05
N ALA A 322 11.34 13.98 -4.28
CA ALA A 322 10.19 13.80 -5.16
C ALA A 322 10.62 13.44 -6.59
N GLN A 323 11.67 14.09 -7.11
CA GLN A 323 12.22 13.78 -8.43
C GLN A 323 12.92 12.41 -8.48
N ASP A 324 13.61 12.01 -7.42
CA ASP A 324 14.20 10.68 -7.30
C ASP A 324 13.12 9.58 -7.42
N ASP A 325 11.91 9.86 -6.91
CA ASP A 325 10.73 9.00 -7.02
C ASP A 325 9.94 9.17 -8.34
N GLY A 326 10.40 10.02 -9.25
CA GLY A 326 9.71 10.35 -10.50
C GLY A 326 8.42 11.14 -10.31
N ARG A 327 8.30 11.90 -9.21
CA ARG A 327 7.14 12.71 -8.84
C ARG A 327 7.46 14.19 -8.89
N THR A 328 6.40 15.01 -8.99
CA THR A 328 6.53 16.46 -8.90
C THR A 328 6.60 16.94 -7.46
N PHE A 329 5.96 16.22 -6.54
CA PHE A 329 5.96 16.47 -5.11
C PHE A 329 5.71 15.17 -4.34
N LEU A 330 6.10 15.15 -3.08
CA LEU A 330 5.70 14.14 -2.10
C LEU A 330 4.34 14.52 -1.51
N TYR A 331 3.57 13.54 -1.06
CA TYR A 331 2.22 13.79 -0.55
C TYR A 331 1.97 13.03 0.75
N SER A 332 1.63 13.78 1.78
CA SER A 332 1.20 13.24 3.07
C SER A 332 -0.30 13.44 3.27
N PRO A 333 -1.13 12.39 3.17
CA PRO A 333 -2.57 12.50 3.37
C PRO A 333 -2.97 12.77 4.81
N SER A 334 -2.19 12.28 5.77
CA SER A 334 -2.50 12.29 7.22
C SER A 334 -1.67 13.28 8.03
N GLY A 335 -0.77 14.03 7.38
CA GLY A 335 0.18 14.91 8.09
C GLY A 335 1.39 14.18 8.66
N VAL A 336 1.52 12.87 8.44
CA VAL A 336 2.72 12.09 8.75
C VAL A 336 3.25 11.50 7.46
N TYR A 337 4.55 11.60 7.25
CA TYR A 337 5.23 11.00 6.11
C TYR A 337 6.49 10.28 6.59
N VAL A 338 6.62 9.02 6.19
CA VAL A 338 7.80 8.21 6.46
C VAL A 338 8.50 7.94 5.14
N MET A 339 9.81 8.06 5.14
CA MET A 339 10.63 7.77 3.98
C MET A 339 11.98 7.20 4.39
N ASP A 340 12.47 6.31 3.54
CA ASP A 340 13.84 5.84 3.59
C ASP A 340 14.57 6.41 2.36
N MET A 341 15.80 6.85 2.53
CA MET A 341 16.61 7.40 1.45
C MET A 341 18.04 6.92 1.54
N ILE A 342 18.69 6.75 0.41
CA ILE A 342 20.14 6.52 0.37
C ILE A 342 20.84 7.87 0.47
N VAL A 343 21.76 8.00 1.40
CA VAL A 343 22.62 9.17 1.53
C VAL A 343 23.56 9.23 0.33
N LYS A 344 23.33 10.17 -0.58
CA LYS A 344 24.17 10.37 -1.79
C LYS A 344 25.15 11.53 -1.63
N GLU A 345 24.97 12.29 -0.57
CA GLU A 345 25.74 13.48 -0.25
C GLU A 345 27.19 13.14 0.13
N ASP A 346 28.11 13.98 -0.29
CA ASP A 346 29.53 13.84 0.06
C ASP A 346 29.75 14.02 1.58
N PRO A 347 30.79 13.40 2.15
CA PRO A 347 31.12 13.57 3.55
C PRO A 347 31.28 15.05 3.94
N GLY A 348 30.55 15.44 4.96
CA GLY A 348 30.52 16.83 5.44
C GLY A 348 29.18 17.16 6.08
N THR A 349 28.84 18.44 6.11
CA THR A 349 27.56 18.88 6.64
C THR A 349 26.52 18.88 5.51
N ALA A 350 25.64 17.89 5.48
CA ALA A 350 24.47 17.93 4.60
C ALA A 350 23.39 18.86 5.19
N LYS A 351 22.78 19.68 4.36
CA LYS A 351 21.62 20.49 4.72
C LYS A 351 20.39 19.96 4.03
N TYR A 352 19.36 19.69 4.81
CA TYR A 352 18.09 19.21 4.32
C TYR A 352 17.01 20.30 4.49
N VAL A 353 16.15 20.42 3.51
CA VAL A 353 15.06 21.40 3.49
C VAL A 353 13.75 20.70 3.16
N ILE A 354 12.77 20.84 4.04
CA ILE A 354 11.40 20.43 3.77
C ILE A 354 10.65 21.63 3.20
N TRP A 355 10.28 21.53 1.93
CA TRP A 355 9.60 22.59 1.21
C TRP A 355 8.14 22.23 1.03
N VAL A 356 7.25 22.94 1.71
CA VAL A 356 5.81 22.69 1.66
C VAL A 356 5.16 23.57 0.61
N TYR A 357 4.50 22.95 -0.37
CA TYR A 357 3.80 23.65 -1.46
C TYR A 357 2.39 24.06 -1.09
N GLY A 358 1.74 23.29 -0.21
CA GLY A 358 0.39 23.58 0.27
C GLY A 358 -0.29 22.41 0.97
N TYR A 359 -1.46 22.69 1.51
CA TYR A 359 -2.39 21.70 2.04
C TYR A 359 -3.82 22.08 1.67
N LEU A 360 -4.72 21.11 1.54
CA LEU A 360 -5.99 21.28 0.82
C LEU A 360 -7.07 22.12 1.56
N LEU A 361 -6.81 22.60 2.79
CA LEU A 361 -7.82 23.35 3.55
C LEU A 361 -7.81 24.87 3.39
N LYS A 362 -6.81 25.44 2.72
CA LYS A 362 -6.81 26.86 2.31
C LYS A 362 -5.91 27.05 1.10
N GLU A 363 -6.48 27.58 0.01
CA GLU A 363 -5.73 28.13 -1.13
C GLU A 363 -4.79 29.25 -0.66
N LEU A 364 -3.60 28.90 -0.22
CA LEU A 364 -2.54 29.86 0.07
C LEU A 364 -1.24 29.26 -0.48
N HIS A 365 -0.83 29.76 -1.63
CA HIS A 365 0.50 29.57 -2.18
C HIS A 365 1.54 30.26 -1.25
N HIS A 366 1.97 29.57 -0.21
CA HIS A 366 3.09 30.02 0.61
C HIS A 366 4.18 28.96 0.61
N GLN A 367 5.31 29.34 0.04
CA GLN A 367 6.54 28.54 0.07
C GLN A 367 7.09 28.57 1.49
N LEU A 368 7.27 27.40 2.09
CA LEU A 368 7.69 27.24 3.47
C LEU A 368 8.93 26.35 3.53
N HIS A 369 9.93 26.75 4.29
CA HIS A 369 11.22 26.09 4.34
C HIS A 369 11.57 25.70 5.78
N LEU A 370 12.00 24.48 5.98
CA LEU A 370 12.71 24.03 7.18
C LEU A 370 14.16 23.72 6.77
N ILE A 371 15.13 24.30 7.46
CA ILE A 371 16.56 23.99 7.31
C ILE A 371 16.98 23.12 8.49
N ILE A 372 17.52 21.96 8.20
CA ILE A 372 18.03 20.97 9.15
C ILE A 372 19.55 20.87 9.01
#